data_21f820654fc4cd05e7d45fcb439a993c
#
_entry.id   21f820654fc4cd05e7d45fcb439a993c
#
_cell.length_a   1.000
_cell.length_b   1.000
_cell.length_c   1.000
_cell.angle_alpha   90.00
_cell.angle_beta   90.00
_cell.angle_gamma   90.00
#
_symmetry.space_group_name_H-M   'P 1'
#
loop_
_entity.id
_entity.type
_entity.pdbx_description
1 polymer ?
#
loop_
_entity_poly.entity_id
_entity_poly.type
_entity_poly.pdbx_seq_one_letter_code
_entity_poly.pdbx_strand_id
1 'polypeptide(L)'
;MDDEGIFQVAVQLPAAWVAFGGCKSETFSTARNKDKVFADFAVIVAATAARSEAASRHGGASRWEIGSYDLVYGVRRLLSRQDFGLAIDPLTPKAVRPLFTPQREVGRALSVLACEFTTHWIETALPHGAWPEVDNGQAVDAADDILLRYRGQTQAATWLEAVGTHLHRPAADSEKRMPTHINLRKP
;
A
#
# COMPACT_ATOMS: atom_id res chain seq x y z
N MET A 1 5.43 1.08 -10.49
CA MET A 1 6.02 0.18 -9.48
C MET A 1 7.30 -0.31 -10.11
N ASP A 2 8.40 0.18 -9.61
CA ASP A 2 9.71 0.00 -10.24
C ASP A 2 10.22 -1.42 -10.00
N ASP A 3 10.99 -1.96 -10.96
CA ASP A 3 11.56 -3.32 -10.89
C ASP A 3 12.31 -3.59 -9.58
N GLU A 4 12.95 -2.60 -8.98
CA GLU A 4 13.63 -2.71 -7.69
C GLU A 4 12.70 -3.07 -6.51
N GLY A 5 11.45 -2.61 -6.53
CA GLY A 5 10.47 -2.93 -5.49
C GLY A 5 10.06 -4.40 -5.49
N ILE A 6 10.02 -5.03 -6.67
CA ILE A 6 9.70 -6.47 -6.82
C ILE A 6 10.86 -7.32 -6.30
N PHE A 7 12.10 -6.90 -6.52
CA PHE A 7 13.29 -7.62 -6.05
C PHE A 7 13.41 -7.68 -4.52
N GLN A 8 13.04 -6.60 -3.82
CA GLN A 8 13.06 -6.61 -2.35
C GLN A 8 12.01 -7.54 -1.74
N VAL A 9 10.87 -7.72 -2.42
CA VAL A 9 9.81 -8.66 -1.97
C VAL A 9 10.20 -10.11 -2.24
N ALA A 10 11.01 -10.40 -3.25
CA ALA A 10 11.45 -11.75 -3.59
C ALA A 10 12.26 -12.44 -2.46
N VAL A 11 12.80 -11.69 -1.52
CA VAL A 11 13.58 -12.22 -0.38
C VAL A 11 12.68 -12.86 0.70
N GLN A 12 11.38 -12.55 0.72
CA GLN A 12 10.44 -13.00 1.77
C GLN A 12 9.22 -13.76 1.22
N LEU A 13 9.38 -14.53 0.17
CA LEU A 13 8.29 -15.33 -0.39
C LEU A 13 8.04 -16.62 0.43
N PRO A 14 6.77 -17.06 0.57
CA PRO A 14 5.55 -16.55 -0.08
C PRO A 14 5.06 -15.22 0.51
N ALA A 15 4.48 -14.35 -0.34
CA ALA A 15 4.01 -13.04 0.08
C ALA A 15 2.71 -12.64 -0.62
N ALA A 16 1.96 -11.73 0.01
CA ALA A 16 0.80 -11.07 -0.58
C ALA A 16 0.83 -9.59 -0.24
N TRP A 17 0.46 -8.74 -1.21
CA TRP A 17 0.34 -7.30 -1.01
C TRP A 17 -0.82 -6.72 -1.80
N VAL A 18 -1.35 -5.60 -1.34
CA VAL A 18 -2.48 -4.93 -1.97
C VAL A 18 -1.99 -3.84 -2.90
N ALA A 19 -2.53 -3.80 -4.10
CA ALA A 19 -2.34 -2.73 -5.06
C ALA A 19 -3.68 -2.05 -5.35
N PHE A 20 -3.70 -0.72 -5.33
CA PHE A 20 -4.87 0.06 -5.72
C PHE A 20 -4.89 0.22 -7.24
N GLY A 21 -5.97 -0.22 -7.87
CA GLY A 21 -6.16 -0.18 -9.32
C GLY A 21 -6.76 1.13 -9.85
N GLY A 22 -7.11 2.03 -8.94
CA GLY A 22 -7.79 3.30 -9.28
C GLY A 22 -9.28 3.29 -8.95
N CYS A 23 -9.90 4.45 -9.12
CA CYS A 23 -11.33 4.60 -8.95
C CYS A 23 -11.96 5.47 -10.05
N LYS A 24 -13.27 5.33 -10.19
CA LYS A 24 -14.11 6.16 -11.07
C LYS A 24 -15.28 6.67 -10.26
N SER A 25 -15.63 7.95 -10.41
CA SER A 25 -16.80 8.55 -9.81
C SER A 25 -17.88 8.78 -10.87
N GLU A 26 -19.11 8.45 -10.53
CA GLU A 26 -20.29 8.68 -11.36
C GLU A 26 -21.34 9.37 -10.51
N THR A 27 -22.00 10.39 -11.05
CA THR A 27 -23.07 11.09 -10.34
C THR A 27 -24.19 10.11 -9.99
N PHE A 28 -24.45 9.96 -8.69
CA PHE A 28 -25.36 8.93 -8.20
C PHE A 28 -26.82 9.29 -8.38
N SER A 29 -27.16 10.57 -8.37
CA SER A 29 -28.55 11.03 -8.33
C SER A 29 -28.70 12.44 -8.87
N THR A 30 -29.93 12.89 -9.06
CA THR A 30 -30.28 14.30 -9.24
C THR A 30 -29.86 15.17 -8.03
N ALA A 31 -29.53 14.58 -6.89
CA ALA A 31 -28.88 15.25 -5.78
C ALA A 31 -27.45 15.61 -6.20
N ARG A 32 -27.21 16.91 -6.43
CA ARG A 32 -25.97 17.47 -7.00
C ARG A 32 -24.69 17.25 -6.18
N ASN A 33 -24.81 16.68 -4.99
CA ASN A 33 -23.68 16.54 -4.05
C ASN A 33 -23.35 15.08 -3.70
N LYS A 34 -23.88 14.11 -4.46
CA LYS A 34 -23.61 12.69 -4.19
C LYS A 34 -23.08 12.00 -5.44
N ASP A 35 -21.92 11.39 -5.27
CA ASP A 35 -21.28 10.60 -6.30
C ASP A 35 -21.11 9.15 -5.85
N LYS A 36 -21.28 8.23 -6.78
CA LYS A 36 -20.98 6.83 -6.57
C LYS A 36 -19.57 6.57 -7.07
N VAL A 37 -18.70 6.15 -6.17
CA VAL A 37 -17.29 5.86 -6.48
C VAL A 37 -17.11 4.34 -6.60
N PHE A 38 -16.64 3.90 -7.74
CA PHE A 38 -16.23 2.53 -7.98
C PHE A 38 -14.72 2.43 -7.86
N ALA A 39 -14.24 1.50 -7.06
CA ALA A 39 -12.80 1.28 -6.88
C ALA A 39 -12.41 -0.16 -7.20
N ASP A 40 -11.29 -0.31 -7.86
CA ASP A 40 -10.68 -1.58 -8.17
C ASP A 40 -9.41 -1.77 -7.33
N PHE A 41 -9.27 -2.97 -6.77
CA PHE A 41 -8.11 -3.40 -6.00
C PHE A 41 -7.59 -4.72 -6.55
N ALA A 42 -6.30 -4.92 -6.45
CA ALA A 42 -5.68 -6.20 -6.73
C ALA A 42 -4.88 -6.66 -5.52
N VAL A 43 -5.10 -7.89 -5.09
CA VAL A 43 -4.19 -8.54 -4.15
C VAL A 43 -3.24 -9.39 -4.97
N ILE A 44 -1.98 -8.97 -4.98
CA ILE A 44 -0.93 -9.67 -5.69
C ILE A 44 -0.34 -10.70 -4.74
N VAL A 45 -0.30 -11.95 -5.18
CA VAL A 45 0.28 -13.06 -4.43
C VAL A 45 1.47 -13.61 -5.19
N ALA A 46 2.55 -13.93 -4.47
CA ALA A 46 3.74 -14.49 -5.06
C ALA A 46 4.25 -15.68 -4.24
N ALA A 47 4.64 -16.73 -4.94
CA ALA A 47 5.27 -17.91 -4.35
C ALA A 47 6.45 -18.37 -5.21
N THR A 48 7.44 -18.97 -4.57
CA THR A 48 8.64 -19.50 -5.23
C THR A 48 8.85 -20.96 -4.86
N ALA A 49 9.41 -21.72 -5.79
CA ALA A 49 9.86 -23.08 -5.53
C ALA A 49 11.22 -23.35 -6.20
N ALA A 50 12.09 -24.04 -5.46
CA ALA A 50 13.40 -24.42 -5.98
C ALA A 50 13.32 -25.58 -7.00
N ARG A 51 12.25 -26.38 -6.93
CA ARG A 51 12.13 -27.63 -7.70
C ARG A 51 11.59 -27.44 -9.10
N SER A 52 10.50 -26.70 -9.26
CA SER A 52 9.84 -26.52 -10.56
C SER A 52 8.83 -25.39 -10.54
N GLU A 53 8.45 -24.94 -11.74
CA GLU A 53 7.36 -23.98 -11.93
C GLU A 53 6.00 -24.53 -11.45
N ALA A 54 5.75 -25.83 -11.64
CA ALA A 54 4.55 -26.47 -11.12
C ALA A 54 4.50 -26.41 -9.58
N ALA A 55 5.61 -26.62 -8.91
CA ALA A 55 5.71 -26.53 -7.46
C ALA A 55 5.51 -25.09 -6.93
N SER A 56 5.91 -24.05 -7.66
CA SER A 56 5.63 -22.66 -7.28
C SER A 56 4.15 -22.31 -7.36
N ARG A 57 3.38 -23.03 -8.19
CA ARG A 57 1.92 -22.84 -8.31
C ARG A 57 1.14 -23.68 -7.31
N HIS A 58 1.45 -24.98 -7.22
CA HIS A 58 0.67 -25.96 -6.45
C HIS A 58 1.20 -26.20 -5.04
N GLY A 59 2.35 -25.64 -4.70
CA GLY A 59 3.06 -25.97 -3.48
C GLY A 59 3.88 -27.25 -3.61
N GLY A 60 4.57 -27.61 -2.54
CA GLY A 60 5.43 -28.80 -2.49
C GLY A 60 4.88 -29.93 -1.64
N ALA A 61 5.70 -30.96 -1.45
CA ALA A 61 5.36 -32.13 -0.63
C ALA A 61 5.27 -31.78 0.87
N SER A 62 5.89 -30.69 1.30
CA SER A 62 5.81 -30.19 2.67
C SER A 62 4.62 -29.25 2.81
N ARG A 63 3.87 -29.38 3.91
CA ARG A 63 2.76 -28.47 4.26
C ARG A 63 3.17 -26.99 4.38
N TRP A 64 4.47 -26.72 4.45
CA TRP A 64 5.03 -25.38 4.54
C TRP A 64 5.45 -24.80 3.17
N GLU A 65 5.44 -25.62 2.12
CA GLU A 65 5.69 -25.17 0.76
C GLU A 65 4.37 -24.71 0.11
N ILE A 66 3.96 -23.50 0.43
CA ILE A 66 2.71 -22.91 -0.04
C ILE A 66 2.88 -22.46 -1.49
N GLY A 67 1.98 -22.89 -2.37
CA GLY A 67 1.91 -22.46 -3.75
C GLY A 67 1.10 -21.17 -3.95
N SER A 68 1.27 -20.54 -5.10
CA SER A 68 0.48 -19.33 -5.41
C SER A 68 -1.02 -19.60 -5.50
N TYR A 69 -1.46 -20.81 -5.87
CA TYR A 69 -2.89 -21.18 -5.91
C TYR A 69 -3.50 -21.28 -4.51
N ASP A 70 -2.74 -21.77 -3.53
CA ASP A 70 -3.20 -21.80 -2.13
C ASP A 70 -3.37 -20.37 -1.60
N LEU A 71 -2.45 -19.47 -1.94
CA LEU A 71 -2.55 -18.05 -1.60
C LEU A 71 -3.77 -17.40 -2.27
N VAL A 72 -4.02 -17.67 -3.56
CA VAL A 72 -5.22 -17.20 -4.27
C VAL A 72 -6.49 -17.68 -3.58
N TYR A 73 -6.55 -18.96 -3.23
CA TYR A 73 -7.68 -19.50 -2.52
C TYR A 73 -7.90 -18.80 -1.18
N GLY A 74 -6.83 -18.63 -0.39
CA GLY A 74 -6.88 -17.94 0.90
C GLY A 74 -7.36 -16.49 0.76
N VAL A 75 -6.78 -15.73 -0.17
CA VAL A 75 -7.15 -14.34 -0.45
C VAL A 75 -8.63 -14.24 -0.86
N ARG A 76 -9.06 -15.05 -1.82
CA ARG A 76 -10.47 -15.02 -2.26
C ARG A 76 -11.43 -15.45 -1.16
N ARG A 77 -11.06 -16.44 -0.35
CA ARG A 77 -11.89 -16.93 0.76
C ARG A 77 -12.07 -15.88 1.84
N LEU A 78 -11.00 -15.12 2.15
CA LEU A 78 -11.01 -14.13 3.22
C LEU A 78 -11.64 -12.80 2.81
N LEU A 79 -11.43 -12.36 1.56
CA LEU A 79 -11.82 -11.01 1.15
C LEU A 79 -13.16 -10.95 0.40
N SER A 80 -13.61 -12.06 -0.22
CA SER A 80 -14.87 -12.04 -0.96
C SER A 80 -16.05 -11.74 -0.04
N ARG A 81 -16.84 -10.74 -0.43
CA ARG A 81 -18.03 -10.29 0.29
C ARG A 81 -17.74 -9.68 1.67
N GLN A 82 -16.54 -9.18 1.90
CA GLN A 82 -16.19 -8.43 3.11
C GLN A 82 -16.30 -6.93 2.85
N ASP A 83 -16.79 -6.20 3.83
CA ASP A 83 -16.85 -4.74 3.88
C ASP A 83 -15.91 -4.15 4.95
N PHE A 84 -15.36 -5.02 5.81
CA PHE A 84 -14.50 -4.68 6.95
C PHE A 84 -15.09 -3.68 7.94
N GLY A 85 -16.43 -3.61 8.01
CA GLY A 85 -17.13 -2.63 8.84
C GLY A 85 -17.09 -1.20 8.30
N LEU A 86 -16.68 -1.02 7.03
CA LEU A 86 -16.71 0.26 6.34
C LEU A 86 -18.03 0.47 5.62
N ALA A 87 -18.39 1.73 5.37
CA ALA A 87 -19.60 2.09 4.62
C ALA A 87 -19.39 1.92 3.10
N ILE A 88 -19.00 0.73 2.69
CA ILE A 88 -18.75 0.36 1.30
C ILE A 88 -19.59 -0.86 0.90
N ASP A 89 -19.80 -1.04 -0.39
CA ASP A 89 -20.35 -2.31 -0.89
C ASP A 89 -19.35 -3.44 -0.67
N PRO A 90 -19.79 -4.63 -0.27
CA PRO A 90 -18.88 -5.74 -0.02
C PRO A 90 -18.00 -6.06 -1.22
N LEU A 91 -16.71 -6.31 -0.98
CA LEU A 91 -15.73 -6.62 -2.02
C LEU A 91 -16.21 -7.73 -2.95
N THR A 92 -16.41 -7.40 -4.20
CA THR A 92 -16.81 -8.35 -5.23
C THR A 92 -15.59 -8.87 -5.97
N PRO A 93 -15.32 -10.20 -5.90
CA PRO A 93 -14.18 -10.78 -6.62
C PRO A 93 -14.41 -10.72 -8.12
N LYS A 94 -13.39 -10.28 -8.85
CA LYS A 94 -13.31 -10.28 -10.31
C LYS A 94 -12.39 -11.40 -10.81
N ALA A 95 -11.49 -11.08 -11.69
CA ALA A 95 -10.55 -12.01 -12.30
C ALA A 95 -9.38 -12.37 -11.37
N VAL A 96 -8.77 -13.51 -11.67
CA VAL A 96 -7.42 -13.85 -11.24
C VAL A 96 -6.55 -13.89 -12.49
N ARG A 97 -5.49 -13.09 -12.52
CA ARG A 97 -4.60 -12.99 -13.69
C ARG A 97 -3.18 -13.31 -13.32
N PRO A 98 -2.46 -14.09 -14.16
CA PRO A 98 -1.03 -14.22 -14.02
C PRO A 98 -0.38 -12.86 -14.33
N LEU A 99 0.50 -12.42 -13.44
CA LEU A 99 1.41 -11.33 -13.73
C LEU A 99 2.66 -11.93 -14.33
N PHE A 100 2.97 -11.49 -15.54
CA PHE A 100 4.09 -12.03 -16.27
C PHE A 100 5.39 -11.65 -15.58
N THR A 101 6.14 -12.64 -15.15
CA THR A 101 7.50 -12.46 -14.65
C THR A 101 8.44 -13.13 -15.64
N PRO A 102 9.11 -12.39 -16.52
CA PRO A 102 9.97 -12.98 -17.56
C PRO A 102 11.29 -13.53 -17.03
N GLN A 103 11.56 -13.46 -15.74
CA GLN A 103 12.85 -13.83 -15.19
C GLN A 103 12.78 -15.09 -14.33
N ARG A 104 13.42 -16.14 -14.83
CA ARG A 104 14.01 -17.16 -13.98
C ARG A 104 15.15 -16.48 -13.21
N GLU A 105 14.89 -16.04 -12.00
CA GLU A 105 16.00 -15.82 -11.09
C GLU A 105 16.78 -17.13 -10.93
N VAL A 106 18.09 -17.00 -10.91
CA VAL A 106 19.03 -18.11 -10.91
C VAL A 106 18.54 -19.22 -9.96
N GLY A 107 17.97 -20.30 -10.53
CA GLY A 107 17.65 -21.52 -9.82
C GLY A 107 16.31 -21.61 -9.10
N ARG A 108 15.41 -20.59 -9.16
CA ARG A 108 14.09 -20.64 -8.52
C ARG A 108 12.97 -20.26 -9.49
N ALA A 109 11.90 -21.03 -9.48
CA ALA A 109 10.69 -20.73 -10.23
C ALA A 109 9.80 -19.81 -9.40
N LEU A 110 9.39 -18.67 -9.98
CA LEU A 110 8.51 -17.66 -9.37
C LEU A 110 7.12 -17.74 -10.03
N SER A 111 6.06 -17.75 -9.23
CA SER A 111 4.69 -17.63 -9.68
C SER A 111 4.03 -16.42 -9.01
N VAL A 112 3.54 -15.48 -9.83
CA VAL A 112 2.88 -14.26 -9.37
C VAL A 112 1.50 -14.15 -10.00
N LEU A 113 0.47 -13.99 -9.17
CA LEU A 113 -0.92 -13.87 -9.59
C LEU A 113 -1.55 -12.65 -8.95
N ALA A 114 -2.41 -11.95 -9.67
CA ALA A 114 -3.24 -10.86 -9.16
C ALA A 114 -4.68 -11.32 -8.98
N CYS A 115 -5.21 -11.21 -7.77
CA CYS A 115 -6.61 -11.41 -7.45
C CYS A 115 -7.31 -10.05 -7.49
N GLU A 116 -8.15 -9.81 -8.46
CA GLU A 116 -8.86 -8.54 -8.65
C GLU A 116 -10.17 -8.53 -7.88
N PHE A 117 -10.44 -7.39 -7.24
CA PHE A 117 -11.68 -7.10 -6.52
C PHE A 117 -12.18 -5.72 -6.89
N THR A 118 -13.49 -5.54 -6.82
CA THR A 118 -14.13 -4.23 -6.96
C THR A 118 -15.08 -3.99 -5.80
N THR A 119 -15.22 -2.74 -5.44
CA THR A 119 -16.21 -2.25 -4.49
C THR A 119 -16.71 -0.89 -4.93
N HIS A 120 -17.74 -0.37 -4.25
CA HIS A 120 -18.17 0.99 -4.46
C HIS A 120 -18.74 1.57 -3.16
N TRP A 121 -18.76 2.90 -3.09
CA TRP A 121 -19.38 3.65 -2.01
C TRP A 121 -19.99 4.93 -2.54
N ILE A 122 -20.70 5.64 -1.68
CA ILE A 122 -21.28 6.93 -2.01
C ILE A 122 -20.48 8.00 -1.26
N GLU A 123 -19.92 8.93 -2.00
CA GLU A 123 -19.31 10.14 -1.47
C GLU A 123 -20.30 11.28 -1.49
N THR A 124 -20.31 12.07 -0.43
CA THR A 124 -21.09 13.29 -0.36
C THR A 124 -20.15 14.48 -0.41
N ALA A 125 -20.24 15.27 -1.46
CA ALA A 125 -19.46 16.49 -1.57
C ALA A 125 -19.97 17.56 -0.61
N LEU A 126 -19.08 18.39 -0.09
CA LEU A 126 -19.48 19.56 0.68
C LEU A 126 -20.32 20.52 -0.19
N PRO A 127 -21.28 21.23 0.40
CA PRO A 127 -22.00 22.29 -0.29
C PRO A 127 -21.01 23.33 -0.85
N HIS A 128 -21.37 23.96 -1.98
CA HIS A 128 -20.51 24.95 -2.61
C HIS A 128 -20.11 26.07 -1.65
N GLY A 129 -18.82 26.28 -1.49
CA GLY A 129 -18.25 27.29 -0.59
C GLY A 129 -18.32 26.94 0.90
N ALA A 130 -18.80 25.74 1.25
CA ALA A 130 -18.83 25.27 2.63
C ALA A 130 -17.49 24.61 3.03
N TRP A 131 -17.23 24.68 4.31
CA TRP A 131 -16.17 23.94 4.99
C TRP A 131 -16.80 22.89 5.90
N PRO A 132 -16.09 21.80 6.28
CA PRO A 132 -16.65 20.81 7.19
C PRO A 132 -17.23 21.39 8.46
N GLU A 133 -18.39 20.91 8.85
CA GLU A 133 -19.05 21.31 10.09
C GLU A 133 -18.24 20.83 11.30
N VAL A 134 -18.18 21.67 12.32
CA VAL A 134 -17.44 21.40 13.55
C VAL A 134 -18.38 21.49 14.73
N ASP A 135 -18.46 20.44 15.52
CA ASP A 135 -19.09 20.44 16.84
C ASP A 135 -18.05 20.21 17.91
N ASN A 136 -18.01 21.10 18.92
CA ASN A 136 -17.07 21.06 20.03
C ASN A 136 -15.58 20.89 19.63
N GLY A 137 -15.20 21.39 18.44
CA GLY A 137 -13.83 21.34 17.93
C GLY A 137 -13.48 20.06 17.18
N GLN A 138 -14.44 19.15 17.00
CA GLN A 138 -14.31 17.94 16.21
C GLN A 138 -15.17 18.01 14.95
N ALA A 139 -14.77 17.30 13.90
CA ALA A 139 -15.60 17.17 12.71
C ALA A 139 -16.91 16.44 13.05
N VAL A 140 -18.03 16.92 12.53
CA VAL A 140 -19.32 16.23 12.64
C VAL A 140 -19.26 14.92 11.86
N ASP A 141 -18.62 14.91 10.69
CA ASP A 141 -18.26 13.68 9.98
C ASP A 141 -16.82 13.31 10.31
N ALA A 142 -16.61 12.10 10.83
CA ALA A 142 -15.28 11.59 11.18
C ALA A 142 -14.32 11.55 9.99
N ALA A 143 -14.83 11.42 8.76
CA ALA A 143 -14.02 11.48 7.55
C ALA A 143 -13.39 12.86 7.32
N ASP A 144 -14.03 13.92 7.84
CA ASP A 144 -13.56 15.30 7.69
C ASP A 144 -12.49 15.70 8.71
N ASP A 145 -12.18 14.87 9.69
CA ASP A 145 -11.18 15.17 10.73
C ASP A 145 -9.81 15.50 10.11
N ILE A 146 -9.46 14.84 9.03
CA ILE A 146 -8.22 15.12 8.32
C ILE A 146 -8.17 16.57 7.77
N LEU A 147 -9.31 17.07 7.29
CA LEU A 147 -9.42 18.45 6.77
C LEU A 147 -9.30 19.45 7.90
N LEU A 148 -9.92 19.18 9.05
CA LEU A 148 -9.81 20.04 10.22
C LEU A 148 -8.41 20.08 10.80
N ARG A 149 -7.72 18.95 10.81
CA ARG A 149 -6.34 18.83 11.31
C ARG A 149 -5.38 19.72 10.56
N TYR A 150 -5.53 19.80 9.25
CA TYR A 150 -4.61 20.56 8.40
C TYR A 150 -5.09 21.99 8.10
N ARG A 151 -6.39 22.27 8.05
CA ARG A 151 -7.02 23.60 7.85
C ARG A 151 -6.30 24.54 6.86
N GLY A 152 -5.59 23.99 5.88
CA GLY A 152 -4.73 24.77 5.01
C GLY A 152 -3.52 25.41 5.71
N GLN A 153 -3.33 25.16 6.98
CA GLN A 153 -2.15 25.58 7.72
C GLN A 153 -1.09 24.49 7.61
N THR A 154 -0.18 24.65 6.68
CA THR A 154 1.07 23.90 6.75
C THR A 154 1.82 24.42 7.97
N GLN A 155 2.01 23.60 8.99
CA GLN A 155 3.05 23.89 9.98
C GLN A 155 4.35 24.05 9.20
N ALA A 156 4.99 25.22 9.38
CA ALA A 156 6.31 25.43 8.81
C ALA A 156 7.17 24.21 9.18
N ALA A 157 7.76 23.59 8.17
CA ALA A 157 8.65 22.45 8.40
C ALA A 157 9.67 22.87 9.45
N THR A 158 9.88 22.00 10.45
CA THR A 158 10.93 22.21 11.45
C THR A 158 12.24 22.41 10.71
N TRP A 159 12.84 23.59 10.86
CA TRP A 159 14.12 23.88 10.22
C TRP A 159 15.17 22.91 10.75
N LEU A 160 16.01 22.45 9.86
CA LEU A 160 17.21 21.70 10.23
C LEU A 160 18.16 22.64 10.96
N GLU A 161 18.20 22.57 12.28
CA GLU A 161 18.97 23.53 13.11
C GLU A 161 20.46 23.16 13.17
N ALA A 162 20.78 21.88 13.12
CA ALA A 162 22.16 21.42 13.16
C ALA A 162 22.35 20.04 12.50
N VAL A 163 23.49 19.84 11.90
CA VAL A 163 23.94 18.55 11.38
C VAL A 163 25.21 18.15 12.12
N GLY A 164 25.15 17.02 12.83
CA GLY A 164 26.33 16.40 13.44
C GLY A 164 26.89 15.32 12.52
N THR A 165 28.14 15.42 12.14
CA THR A 165 28.84 14.38 11.38
C THR A 165 30.06 13.88 12.15
N HIS A 166 30.34 12.60 12.04
CA HIS A 166 31.57 12.01 12.56
C HIS A 166 32.49 11.66 11.39
N LEU A 167 33.60 12.36 11.26
CA LEU A 167 34.62 12.02 10.28
C LEU A 167 35.47 10.84 10.80
N HIS A 168 35.39 9.74 10.10
CA HIS A 168 36.25 8.57 10.35
C HIS A 168 37.51 8.70 9.49
N ARG A 169 38.65 8.81 10.12
CA ARG A 169 39.94 8.76 9.41
C ARG A 169 40.38 7.29 9.35
N PRO A 170 40.45 6.66 8.17
CA PRO A 170 40.96 5.32 8.08
C PRO A 170 42.50 5.37 8.09
N ALA A 171 43.10 5.32 9.26
CA ALA A 171 44.52 4.92 9.42
C ALA A 171 44.92 4.95 10.89
N ALA A 172 45.50 3.89 11.33
CA ALA A 172 46.47 3.65 12.39
C ALA A 172 46.19 4.13 13.85
N ASP A 173 45.27 5.08 14.12
CA ASP A 173 44.91 5.46 15.48
C ASP A 173 43.39 5.58 15.61
N SER A 174 42.79 4.55 16.13
CA SER A 174 41.31 4.35 16.17
C SER A 174 40.59 5.18 17.23
N GLU A 175 41.20 6.09 17.94
CA GLU A 175 40.59 6.74 19.09
C GLU A 175 40.21 8.22 18.97
N LYS A 176 40.57 8.91 17.87
CA LYS A 176 40.15 10.32 17.69
C LYS A 176 39.02 10.47 16.68
N ARG A 177 37.79 10.37 17.20
CA ARG A 177 36.58 10.88 16.51
C ARG A 177 36.60 12.42 16.61
N MET A 178 36.68 13.12 15.49
CA MET A 178 36.48 14.56 15.45
C MET A 178 34.98 14.83 15.19
N PRO A 179 34.21 15.30 16.17
CA PRO A 179 32.84 15.73 15.94
C PRO A 179 32.85 17.06 15.16
N THR A 180 32.18 17.10 14.03
CA THR A 180 31.97 18.35 13.30
C THR A 180 30.50 18.75 13.52
N HIS A 181 30.29 19.92 14.09
CA HIS A 181 28.96 20.48 14.34
C HIS A 181 28.74 21.68 13.43
N ILE A 182 27.74 21.57 12.56
CA ILE A 182 27.35 22.67 11.68
C ILE A 182 26.02 23.24 12.20
N ASN A 183 26.04 24.45 12.72
CA ASN A 183 24.84 25.20 13.09
C ASN A 183 24.31 25.95 11.86
N LEU A 184 23.09 25.63 11.46
CA LEU A 184 22.38 26.37 10.42
C LEU A 184 21.69 27.56 11.07
N ARG A 185 22.08 28.78 10.73
CA ARG A 185 21.37 29.97 11.19
C ARG A 185 19.99 30.03 10.53
N LYS A 186 18.98 30.27 11.36
CA LYS A 186 17.63 30.58 10.90
C LYS A 186 17.68 31.89 10.08
N PRO A 187 17.04 31.95 8.88
CA PRO A 187 16.93 33.20 8.12
C PRO A 187 16.13 34.26 8.86
#